data_3061fa81f607db1436fecb880b8d581e
#
_entry.id   3061fa81f607db1436fecb880b8d581e
#
_cell.length_a   1.000
_cell.length_b   1.000
_cell.length_c   1.000
_cell.angle_alpha   90.00
_cell.angle_beta   90.00
_cell.angle_gamma   90.00
#
_symmetry.space_group_name_H-M   'P 1'
#
loop_
_entity.id
_entity.type
_entity.pdbx_description
1 polymer ?
#
loop_
_entity_poly.entity_id
_entity_poly.type
_entity_poly.pdbx_seq_one_letter_code
_entity_poly.pdbx_strand_id
1 'polypeptide(L)'
;GGRLKYSKLLSQIDKVDSGITSNITTLVMRRDLKPSYNQIATYEICYGNVFHADLEGFNIRSTAFKIEGVDGDVYLTDFPDNDQFTGTIKFFTIDGDVITYINNTAGTVDYKRGEINLFPINISSTSIDGKIEIEVTPESNDIVAKENIYIVLDTKGNSKLD
;
A
#
# COMPACT_ATOMS: atom_id res chain seq x y z
N GLY A 1 0.31 -12.11 11.32
CA GLY A 1 -0.22 -12.38 10.02
C GLY A 1 0.60 -11.75 8.92
N GLY A 2 0.13 -11.84 7.72
CA GLY A 2 0.85 -11.31 6.56
C GLY A 2 1.07 -9.81 6.62
N ARG A 3 0.11 -9.08 7.14
CA ARG A 3 0.21 -7.64 7.30
C ARG A 3 1.39 -7.24 8.17
N LEU A 4 1.57 -7.93 9.30
CA LEU A 4 2.66 -7.63 10.22
C LEU A 4 4.01 -7.92 9.59
N LYS A 5 4.14 -9.02 8.88
CA LYS A 5 5.34 -9.37 8.14
C LYS A 5 5.71 -8.32 7.12
N TYR A 6 4.72 -7.88 6.36
CA TYR A 6 4.92 -6.88 5.32
C TYR A 6 5.37 -5.56 5.93
N SER A 7 4.69 -5.11 6.96
CA SER A 7 5.05 -3.87 7.65
C SER A 7 6.46 -3.93 8.22
N LYS A 8 6.86 -5.08 8.75
CA LYS A 8 8.18 -5.27 9.31
C LYS A 8 9.26 -5.15 8.25
N LEU A 9 9.03 -5.74 7.08
CA LEU A 9 9.98 -5.62 5.97
C LEU A 9 10.17 -4.17 5.56
N LEU A 10 9.09 -3.42 5.43
CA LEU A 10 9.17 -2.01 5.07
C LEU A 10 9.85 -1.17 6.16
N SER A 11 9.60 -1.49 7.42
CA SER A 11 10.24 -0.80 8.52
C SER A 11 11.75 -0.99 8.50
N GLN A 12 12.22 -2.16 8.12
CA GLN A 12 13.65 -2.41 8.02
C GLN A 12 14.27 -1.60 6.90
N ILE A 13 13.60 -1.45 5.79
CA ILE A 13 14.05 -0.60 4.69
C ILE A 13 14.19 0.85 5.16
N ASP A 14 13.19 1.35 5.85
CA ASP A 14 13.20 2.71 6.38
C ASP A 14 14.34 2.94 7.35
N LYS A 15 14.63 1.97 8.20
CA LYS A 15 15.67 2.10 9.20
C LYS A 15 17.06 2.28 8.60
N VAL A 16 17.29 1.73 7.43
CA VAL A 16 18.57 1.92 6.75
C VAL A 16 18.78 3.39 6.44
N ASP A 17 17.71 4.09 6.07
CA ASP A 17 17.80 5.49 5.67
C ASP A 17 17.77 6.46 6.83
N SER A 18 17.09 6.12 7.90
CA SER A 18 16.81 7.06 8.98
C SER A 18 17.26 6.57 10.34
N GLY A 19 18.36 5.87 10.40
CA GLY A 19 18.78 5.17 11.61
C GLY A 19 18.94 6.01 12.86
N ILE A 20 19.08 7.31 12.74
CA ILE A 20 19.31 8.17 13.90
C ILE A 20 18.04 8.85 14.41
N THR A 21 16.92 8.70 13.75
CA THR A 21 15.69 9.41 14.11
C THR A 21 14.65 8.43 14.60
N SER A 22 14.95 7.75 15.66
CA SER A 22 14.19 6.59 16.11
C SER A 22 12.79 6.90 16.60
N ASN A 23 12.38 8.05 16.93
CA ASN A 23 11.06 8.31 17.48
C ASN A 23 10.22 9.25 16.63
N ILE A 24 10.56 9.39 15.38
CA ILE A 24 9.81 10.24 14.48
C ILE A 24 8.45 9.61 14.18
N THR A 25 7.40 10.37 14.38
CA THR A 25 6.05 9.97 14.02
C THR A 25 5.78 10.40 12.59
N THR A 26 5.36 9.47 11.78
CA THR A 26 5.01 9.71 10.38
C THR A 26 3.49 9.59 10.23
N LEU A 27 2.89 10.53 9.52
CA LEU A 27 1.48 10.41 9.18
C LEU A 27 1.33 9.48 7.98
N VAL A 28 0.34 8.63 8.04
CA VAL A 28 -0.01 7.73 6.95
C VAL A 28 -1.51 7.87 6.71
N MET A 29 -1.90 7.99 5.47
CA MET A 29 -3.31 7.99 5.09
C MET A 29 -3.74 6.55 4.81
N ARG A 30 -4.93 6.18 5.27
CA ARG A 30 -5.50 4.86 4.99
C ARG A 30 -6.89 5.01 4.43
N ARG A 31 -7.19 4.26 3.38
CA ARG A 31 -8.54 4.03 2.92
C ARG A 31 -8.82 2.55 2.86
N ASP A 32 -10.06 2.20 3.09
CA ASP A 32 -10.50 0.81 3.03
C ASP A 32 -11.19 0.58 1.69
N LEU A 33 -10.69 -0.38 0.95
CA LEU A 33 -11.33 -0.87 -0.26
C LEU A 33 -12.22 -2.04 0.11
N LYS A 34 -13.51 -1.94 -0.22
CA LYS A 34 -14.48 -3.02 0.04
C LYS A 34 -14.81 -3.71 -1.27
N PRO A 35 -14.11 -4.81 -1.57
CA PRO A 35 -14.28 -5.46 -2.87
C PRO A 35 -15.59 -6.25 -2.94
N SER A 36 -16.05 -6.45 -4.17
CA SER A 36 -17.09 -7.42 -4.46
C SER A 36 -16.41 -8.76 -4.70
N TYR A 37 -16.63 -9.72 -3.83
CA TYR A 37 -15.94 -11.01 -3.93
C TYR A 37 -16.44 -11.83 -5.12
N ASN A 38 -15.52 -12.54 -5.75
CA ASN A 38 -15.79 -13.49 -6.81
C ASN A 38 -16.45 -12.86 -8.04
N GLN A 39 -16.13 -11.59 -8.26
CA GLN A 39 -16.60 -10.84 -9.43
C GLN A 39 -15.45 -10.05 -10.01
N ILE A 40 -15.39 -9.99 -11.33
CA ILE A 40 -14.40 -9.15 -12.01
C ILE A 40 -14.88 -7.71 -11.93
N ALA A 41 -14.05 -6.84 -11.36
CA ALA A 41 -14.40 -5.43 -11.20
C ALA A 41 -13.14 -4.57 -11.23
N THR A 42 -13.32 -3.30 -11.59
CA THR A 42 -12.28 -2.28 -11.46
C THR A 42 -12.52 -1.50 -10.19
N TYR A 43 -11.46 -0.92 -9.63
CA TYR A 43 -11.57 -0.14 -8.40
C TYR A 43 -10.77 1.15 -8.53
N GLU A 44 -11.34 2.22 -7.99
CA GLU A 44 -10.67 3.52 -7.90
C GLU A 44 -10.66 3.94 -6.45
N ILE A 45 -9.49 4.30 -5.93
CA ILE A 45 -9.33 4.75 -4.55
C ILE A 45 -8.72 6.13 -4.58
N CYS A 46 -9.48 7.13 -4.17
CA CYS A 46 -9.08 8.53 -4.20
C CYS A 46 -8.82 9.04 -2.79
N TYR A 47 -7.65 9.59 -2.57
CA TYR A 47 -7.29 10.20 -1.29
C TYR A 47 -7.39 11.72 -1.34
N GLY A 48 -7.27 12.31 -2.53
CA GLY A 48 -7.36 13.75 -2.69
C GLY A 48 -6.22 14.53 -2.06
N ASN A 49 -5.11 13.87 -1.80
CA ASN A 49 -3.90 14.47 -1.24
C ASN A 49 -2.70 13.93 -2.00
N VAL A 50 -1.72 14.77 -2.23
CA VAL A 50 -0.51 14.37 -2.96
C VAL A 50 0.21 13.26 -2.21
N PHE A 51 0.58 12.21 -2.92
CA PHE A 51 1.34 11.08 -2.36
C PHE A 51 2.84 11.35 -2.43
N HIS A 52 3.55 10.87 -1.43
CA HIS A 52 5.00 10.74 -1.52
C HIS A 52 5.34 9.70 -2.60
N ALA A 53 6.35 9.97 -3.40
CA ALA A 53 6.74 9.11 -4.51
C ALA A 53 8.24 8.85 -4.50
N ASP A 54 8.66 7.87 -3.72
CA ASP A 54 10.03 7.39 -3.73
C ASP A 54 10.21 6.44 -4.91
N LEU A 55 11.24 6.66 -5.72
CA LEU A 55 11.48 5.85 -6.91
C LEU A 55 11.74 4.38 -6.61
N GLU A 56 12.11 4.05 -5.40
CA GLU A 56 12.29 2.64 -5.01
C GLU A 56 10.95 1.90 -4.85
N GLY A 57 9.85 2.61 -4.85
CA GLY A 57 8.54 2.01 -4.67
C GLY A 57 8.16 1.85 -3.21
N PHE A 58 7.14 1.04 -2.97
CA PHE A 58 6.63 0.76 -1.62
C PHE A 58 6.16 2.01 -0.87
N ASN A 59 5.69 3.00 -1.61
CA ASN A 59 5.01 4.16 -1.03
C ASN A 59 3.58 3.82 -0.65
N ILE A 60 3.03 2.81 -1.30
CA ILE A 60 1.66 2.33 -1.09
C ILE A 60 1.73 0.90 -0.61
N ARG A 61 0.97 0.59 0.43
CA ARG A 61 0.95 -0.72 1.06
C ARG A 61 -0.48 -1.18 1.29
N SER A 62 -0.71 -2.47 1.28
CA SER A 62 -2.02 -3.01 1.56
C SER A 62 -1.96 -4.18 2.53
N THR A 63 -3.10 -4.47 3.13
CA THR A 63 -3.31 -5.75 3.79
C THR A 63 -3.49 -6.83 2.74
N ALA A 64 -3.36 -8.07 3.15
CA ALA A 64 -3.40 -9.21 2.22
C ALA A 64 -4.80 -9.46 1.69
N PHE A 65 -4.85 -9.96 0.47
CA PHE A 65 -6.09 -10.40 -0.16
C PHE A 65 -5.77 -11.60 -1.06
N LYS A 66 -6.81 -12.26 -1.52
CA LYS A 66 -6.65 -13.40 -2.43
C LYS A 66 -7.32 -13.10 -3.75
N ILE A 67 -6.68 -13.54 -4.81
CA ILE A 67 -7.15 -13.36 -6.18
C ILE A 67 -7.55 -14.73 -6.71
N GLU A 68 -8.66 -14.79 -7.44
CA GLU A 68 -9.08 -16.02 -8.09
C GLU A 68 -7.98 -16.57 -8.99
N GLY A 69 -7.64 -17.83 -8.80
CA GLY A 69 -6.62 -18.50 -9.60
C GLY A 69 -5.19 -18.29 -9.13
N VAL A 70 -4.98 -17.56 -8.05
CA VAL A 70 -3.65 -17.32 -7.49
C VAL A 70 -3.58 -17.91 -6.10
N ASP A 71 -2.54 -18.70 -5.83
CA ASP A 71 -2.35 -19.29 -4.52
C ASP A 71 -1.70 -18.29 -3.57
N GLY A 72 -2.21 -18.27 -2.35
CA GLY A 72 -1.61 -17.50 -1.26
C GLY A 72 -2.06 -16.06 -1.18
N ASP A 73 -1.52 -15.38 -0.20
CA ASP A 73 -1.83 -13.99 0.07
C ASP A 73 -1.11 -13.08 -0.90
N VAL A 74 -1.85 -12.10 -1.40
CA VAL A 74 -1.37 -11.11 -2.36
C VAL A 74 -1.39 -9.74 -1.70
N TYR A 75 -0.42 -8.91 -2.05
CA TYR A 75 -0.30 -7.53 -1.58
C TYR A 75 -0.13 -6.63 -2.79
N LEU A 76 -0.46 -5.37 -2.64
CA LEU A 76 -0.17 -4.40 -3.69
C LEU A 76 0.92 -3.42 -3.25
N THR A 77 1.63 -2.89 -4.22
CA THR A 77 2.59 -1.82 -4.04
C THR A 77 2.67 -1.02 -5.32
N ASP A 78 3.46 0.05 -5.29
CA ASP A 78 3.61 0.96 -6.41
C ASP A 78 5.04 0.99 -6.91
N PHE A 79 5.17 1.32 -8.19
CA PHE A 79 6.47 1.58 -8.81
C PHE A 79 6.34 2.90 -9.57
N PRO A 80 6.92 3.98 -9.05
CA PRO A 80 6.83 5.28 -9.71
C PRO A 80 7.55 5.31 -11.05
N ASP A 81 7.01 6.07 -11.98
CA ASP A 81 7.71 6.43 -13.20
C ASP A 81 8.85 7.41 -12.86
N ASN A 82 9.76 7.62 -13.80
CA ASN A 82 10.92 8.46 -13.55
C ASN A 82 10.56 9.92 -13.21
N ASP A 83 9.41 10.39 -13.69
CA ASP A 83 8.97 11.76 -13.39
C ASP A 83 8.33 11.87 -12.00
N GLN A 84 8.03 10.74 -11.36
CA GLN A 84 7.39 10.69 -10.04
C GLN A 84 6.01 11.34 -9.98
N PHE A 85 5.38 11.54 -11.12
CA PHE A 85 4.00 12.06 -11.19
C PHE A 85 2.99 10.92 -11.23
N THR A 86 3.35 9.87 -11.94
CA THR A 86 2.51 8.68 -12.09
C THR A 86 3.34 7.44 -11.85
N GLY A 87 2.67 6.31 -11.74
CA GLY A 87 3.34 5.04 -11.59
C GLY A 87 2.41 3.87 -11.86
N THR A 88 2.91 2.69 -11.60
CA THR A 88 2.22 1.43 -11.84
C THR A 88 1.97 0.73 -10.52
N ILE A 89 0.79 0.14 -10.38
CA ILE A 89 0.50 -0.75 -9.25
C ILE A 89 0.88 -2.16 -9.65
N LYS A 90 1.59 -2.84 -8.77
CA LYS A 90 1.98 -4.23 -8.96
C LYS A 90 1.44 -5.07 -7.81
N PHE A 91 1.14 -6.32 -8.10
CA PHE A 91 0.78 -7.29 -7.08
C PHE A 91 1.94 -8.24 -6.83
N PHE A 92 2.10 -8.61 -5.58
CA PHE A 92 3.18 -9.52 -5.20
C PHE A 92 2.76 -10.46 -4.07
N THR A 93 3.50 -11.54 -3.94
CA THR A 93 3.42 -12.45 -2.82
C THR A 93 4.73 -12.40 -2.05
N ILE A 94 4.69 -12.75 -0.78
CA ILE A 94 5.87 -12.80 0.07
C ILE A 94 6.02 -14.20 0.64
N ASP A 95 7.22 -14.76 0.52
CA ASP A 95 7.58 -16.00 1.19
C ASP A 95 8.84 -15.74 2.01
N GLY A 96 8.68 -15.64 3.32
CA GLY A 96 9.76 -15.17 4.18
C GLY A 96 10.08 -13.72 3.83
N ASP A 97 11.30 -13.49 3.35
CA ASP A 97 11.73 -12.16 2.91
C ASP A 97 11.76 -12.02 1.40
N VAL A 98 11.31 -13.05 0.68
CA VAL A 98 11.37 -13.05 -0.79
C VAL A 98 10.05 -12.55 -1.36
N ILE A 99 10.15 -11.49 -2.17
CA ILE A 99 9.00 -10.91 -2.86
C ILE A 99 8.98 -11.44 -4.29
N THR A 100 7.81 -11.93 -4.70
CA THR A 100 7.59 -12.38 -6.07
C THR A 100 6.45 -11.55 -6.68
N TYR A 101 6.74 -10.80 -7.74
CA TYR A 101 5.72 -10.01 -8.42
C TYR A 101 4.93 -10.91 -9.35
N ILE A 102 3.64 -11.02 -9.10
CA ILE A 102 2.75 -11.88 -9.89
C ILE A 102 1.98 -11.11 -10.96
N ASN A 103 1.92 -9.79 -10.84
CA ASN A 103 1.31 -8.94 -11.85
C ASN A 103 2.01 -7.60 -11.83
N ASN A 104 2.72 -7.29 -12.92
CA ASN A 104 3.50 -6.06 -13.03
C ASN A 104 2.69 -4.87 -13.55
N THR A 105 1.44 -5.10 -13.93
CA THR A 105 0.57 -4.08 -14.51
C THR A 105 -0.85 -4.23 -13.96
N ALA A 106 -0.96 -4.22 -12.62
CA ALA A 106 -2.22 -4.43 -11.94
C ALA A 106 -3.08 -3.17 -11.87
N GLY A 107 -2.47 -2.02 -12.08
CA GLY A 107 -3.17 -0.75 -12.01
C GLY A 107 -2.23 0.41 -12.21
N THR A 108 -2.74 1.61 -11.96
CA THR A 108 -1.97 2.85 -12.07
C THR A 108 -2.12 3.67 -10.80
N VAL A 109 -1.17 4.57 -10.60
CA VAL A 109 -1.24 5.54 -9.51
C VAL A 109 -0.90 6.91 -10.06
N ASP A 110 -1.65 7.91 -9.60
CA ASP A 110 -1.36 9.32 -9.85
C ASP A 110 -0.98 9.94 -8.52
N TYR A 111 0.31 10.18 -8.33
CA TYR A 111 0.83 10.69 -7.06
C TYR A 111 0.39 12.11 -6.79
N LYS A 112 0.25 12.91 -7.84
CA LYS A 112 -0.11 14.33 -7.69
C LYS A 112 -1.58 14.51 -7.32
N ARG A 113 -2.44 13.65 -7.85
CA ARG A 113 -3.87 13.67 -7.52
C ARG A 113 -4.20 12.83 -6.30
N GLY A 114 -3.31 11.93 -5.91
CA GLY A 114 -3.58 11.01 -4.82
C GLY A 114 -4.65 9.99 -5.19
N GLU A 115 -4.48 9.33 -6.34
CA GLU A 115 -5.46 8.37 -6.85
C GLU A 115 -4.80 7.06 -7.24
N ILE A 116 -5.47 5.97 -6.92
CA ILE A 116 -5.07 4.62 -7.32
C ILE A 116 -6.20 4.03 -8.14
N ASN A 117 -5.85 3.45 -9.28
CA ASN A 117 -6.82 2.76 -10.14
C ASN A 117 -6.35 1.33 -10.35
N LEU A 118 -7.21 0.36 -10.03
CA LEU A 118 -6.94 -1.05 -10.27
C LEU A 118 -7.67 -1.50 -11.52
N PHE A 119 -6.95 -2.22 -12.37
CA PHE A 119 -7.52 -2.83 -13.57
C PHE A 119 -8.42 -4.00 -13.17
N PRO A 120 -9.23 -4.54 -14.10
CA PRO A 120 -10.17 -5.59 -13.75
C PRO A 120 -9.51 -6.74 -12.98
N ILE A 121 -10.09 -7.07 -11.85
CA ILE A 121 -9.55 -8.07 -10.94
C ILE A 121 -10.69 -8.82 -10.26
N ASN A 122 -10.48 -10.10 -10.01
CA ASN A 122 -11.42 -10.95 -9.29
C ASN A 122 -10.82 -11.29 -7.92
N ILE A 123 -11.28 -10.57 -6.90
CA ILE A 123 -10.83 -10.78 -5.51
C ILE A 123 -11.75 -11.81 -4.87
N SER A 124 -11.16 -12.88 -4.33
CA SER A 124 -11.95 -13.96 -3.74
C SER A 124 -12.12 -13.82 -2.24
N SER A 125 -11.17 -13.21 -1.55
CA SER A 125 -11.28 -12.97 -0.10
C SER A 125 -10.26 -11.93 0.34
N THR A 126 -10.38 -11.50 1.59
CA THR A 126 -9.46 -10.54 2.20
C THR A 126 -9.03 -11.03 3.57
N SER A 127 -7.82 -10.68 4.00
CA SER A 127 -7.33 -11.08 5.32
C SER A 127 -8.06 -10.36 6.45
N ILE A 128 -8.54 -9.15 6.18
CA ILE A 128 -9.42 -8.43 7.08
C ILE A 128 -10.82 -8.54 6.52
N ASP A 129 -11.78 -8.86 7.37
CA ASP A 129 -13.13 -9.17 6.93
C ASP A 129 -13.74 -8.04 6.12
N GLY A 130 -14.06 -8.33 4.87
CA GLY A 130 -14.78 -7.44 3.99
C GLY A 130 -13.98 -6.28 3.42
N LYS A 131 -12.69 -6.18 3.66
CA LYS A 131 -11.94 -5.01 3.18
C LYS A 131 -10.46 -5.27 3.00
N ILE A 132 -9.87 -4.42 2.16
CA ILE A 132 -8.43 -4.27 2.02
C ILE A 132 -8.08 -2.89 2.54
N GLU A 133 -7.24 -2.80 3.55
CA GLU A 133 -6.74 -1.53 4.04
C GLU A 133 -5.56 -1.12 3.18
N ILE A 134 -5.61 0.10 2.64
CA ILE A 134 -4.54 0.60 1.77
C ILE A 134 -3.96 1.86 2.41
N GLU A 135 -2.68 1.80 2.72
CA GLU A 135 -1.94 2.89 3.37
C GLU A 135 -1.02 3.56 2.38
N VAL A 136 -0.98 4.88 2.45
CA VAL A 136 -0.16 5.70 1.58
C VAL A 136 0.50 6.79 2.42
N THR A 137 1.78 7.03 2.17
CA THR A 137 2.48 8.15 2.80
C THR A 137 2.18 9.42 2.00
N PRO A 138 1.65 10.47 2.64
CA PRO A 138 1.43 11.74 1.95
C PRO A 138 2.74 12.46 1.72
N GLU A 139 2.77 13.36 0.72
CA GLU A 139 3.97 14.13 0.44
C GLU A 139 4.29 15.10 1.58
N SER A 140 3.29 15.62 2.25
CA SER A 140 3.48 16.49 3.42
C SER A 140 2.47 16.13 4.49
N ASN A 141 2.74 16.56 5.71
CA ASN A 141 1.83 16.36 6.84
C ASN A 141 0.63 17.30 6.81
N ASP A 142 0.58 18.19 5.83
CA ASP A 142 -0.53 19.13 5.66
C ASP A 142 -1.62 18.45 4.84
N ILE A 143 -2.37 17.59 5.49
CA ILE A 143 -3.35 16.72 4.86
C ILE A 143 -4.73 17.34 4.97
N VAL A 144 -5.46 17.34 3.84
CA VAL A 144 -6.88 17.65 3.86
C VAL A 144 -7.63 16.35 4.17
N ALA A 145 -8.20 16.28 5.37
CA ALA A 145 -8.95 15.11 5.78
C ALA A 145 -10.28 15.07 5.05
N LYS A 146 -10.47 14.05 4.23
CA LYS A 146 -11.70 13.83 3.50
C LYS A 146 -12.45 12.66 4.11
N GLU A 147 -13.72 12.57 3.78
CA GLU A 147 -14.55 11.45 4.18
C GLU A 147 -13.90 10.14 3.74
N ASN A 148 -13.95 9.14 4.60
CA ASN A 148 -13.39 7.80 4.37
C ASN A 148 -11.87 7.71 4.38
N ILE A 149 -11.17 8.77 4.75
CA ILE A 149 -9.73 8.72 4.95
C ILE A 149 -9.42 8.65 6.43
N TYR A 150 -8.66 7.62 6.81
CA TYR A 150 -8.19 7.47 8.19
C TYR A 150 -6.75 7.98 8.25
N ILE A 151 -6.46 8.76 9.28
CA ILE A 151 -5.11 9.22 9.54
C ILE A 151 -4.51 8.30 10.59
N VAL A 152 -3.41 7.69 10.25
CA VAL A 152 -2.73 6.73 11.12
C VAL A 152 -1.36 7.30 11.46
N LEU A 153 -0.99 7.22 12.73
CA LEU A 153 0.35 7.62 13.15
C LEU A 153 1.22 6.39 13.19
N ASP A 154 2.33 6.45 12.48
CA ASP A 154 3.32 5.40 12.46
C ASP A 154 4.58 5.91 13.16
N THR A 155 4.84 5.41 14.33
CA THR A 155 6.00 5.83 15.12
C THR A 155 7.17 4.94 14.79
N LYS A 156 8.15 5.50 14.09
CA LYS A 156 9.37 4.76 13.77
C LYS A 156 10.12 4.43 15.05
N GLY A 157 10.74 3.29 15.05
CA GLY A 157 11.48 2.81 16.21
C GLY A 157 10.68 1.90 17.12
N ASN A 158 9.37 1.85 16.97
CA ASN A 158 8.52 0.94 17.73
C ASN A 158 8.31 -0.41 17.06
N SER A 159 8.71 -0.54 15.83
CA SER A 159 8.52 -1.78 15.08
C SER A 159 9.18 -2.98 15.74
N LYS A 160 10.21 -2.74 16.49
CA LYS A 160 10.90 -3.79 17.21
C LYS A 160 10.08 -4.41 18.33
N LEU A 161 9.03 -3.75 18.74
CA LEU A 161 8.16 -4.24 19.80
C LEU A 161 7.23 -5.35 19.33
N ASP A 162 7.17 -5.54 18.07
CA ASP A 162 6.30 -6.54 17.46
C ASP A 162 6.87 -7.95 17.53
#